data_988f4527df37f0f8d8a3feb65880bc5f
#
_entry.id   988f4527df37f0f8d8a3feb65880bc5f
#
_cell.length_a   1.000
_cell.length_b   1.000
_cell.length_c   1.000
_cell.angle_alpha   90.00
_cell.angle_beta   90.00
_cell.angle_gamma   90.00
#
_symmetry.space_group_name_H-M   'P 1'
#
loop_
_entity.id
_entity.type
_entity.pdbx_description
1 polymer ?
#
loop_
_entity_poly.entity_id
_entity_poly.type
_entity_poly.pdbx_seq_one_letter_code
_entity_poly.pdbx_strand_id
1 'polypeptide(L)'
;CVLMYKQELPLMFPEDAAVARVQSRFFDPFEYLMLRHKAGLARTDFSSTLGKVAYHVACHQRVQNFGMKTRDFLQLIPGTEVTSIERCSGHDGTYAVKSETYDKAMKIAKPVVNRVRQAEADTFGSDCPMAGRLIAHGLDNGSAAEHPVSMVRKAYGI
;
A
#
# COMPACT_ATOMS: atom_id res chain seq x y z
N CYS A 1 1.84 -11.95 1.85
CA CYS A 1 2.24 -13.04 0.92
C CYS A 1 3.52 -12.71 0.15
N VAL A 2 3.69 -11.48 -0.38
CA VAL A 2 4.89 -11.15 -1.19
C VAL A 2 6.18 -11.35 -0.40
N LEU A 3 6.28 -10.85 0.83
CA LEU A 3 7.45 -11.05 1.70
C LEU A 3 7.75 -12.52 1.96
N MET A 4 6.71 -13.34 2.20
CA MET A 4 6.86 -14.78 2.40
C MET A 4 7.63 -15.41 1.23
N TYR A 5 7.19 -15.19 -0.01
CA TYR A 5 7.79 -15.83 -1.18
C TYR A 5 9.10 -15.19 -1.64
N LYS A 6 9.29 -13.88 -1.41
CA LYS A 6 10.51 -13.19 -1.84
C LYS A 6 11.64 -13.24 -0.82
N GLN A 7 11.34 -13.33 0.47
CA GLN A 7 12.33 -13.22 1.54
C GLN A 7 12.32 -14.38 2.53
N GLU A 8 11.17 -14.72 3.13
CA GLU A 8 11.12 -15.67 4.23
C GLU A 8 11.35 -17.12 3.75
N LEU A 9 10.64 -17.53 2.69
CA LEU A 9 10.76 -18.89 2.17
C LEU A 9 12.19 -19.21 1.67
N PRO A 10 12.89 -18.30 0.94
CA PRO A 10 14.29 -18.51 0.58
C PRO A 10 15.25 -18.61 1.79
N LEU A 11 14.96 -17.92 2.89
CA LEU A 11 15.76 -18.06 4.12
C LEU A 11 15.54 -19.41 4.81
N MET A 12 14.31 -19.95 4.72
CA MET A 12 13.97 -21.24 5.30
C MET A 12 14.50 -22.41 4.46
N PHE A 13 14.57 -22.24 3.14
CA PHE A 13 14.96 -23.28 2.19
C PHE A 13 15.95 -22.73 1.15
N PRO A 14 17.18 -22.36 1.56
CA PRO A 14 18.13 -21.63 0.70
C PRO A 14 18.63 -22.44 -0.49
N GLU A 15 18.69 -23.77 -0.35
CA GLU A 15 19.20 -24.68 -1.40
C GLU A 15 18.09 -25.23 -2.32
N ASP A 16 16.82 -24.88 -2.07
CA ASP A 16 15.70 -25.40 -2.87
C ASP A 16 15.53 -24.63 -4.19
N ALA A 17 15.83 -25.30 -5.29
CA ALA A 17 15.70 -24.72 -6.63
C ALA A 17 14.25 -24.35 -7.00
N ALA A 18 13.23 -25.00 -6.43
CA ALA A 18 11.83 -24.64 -6.66
C ALA A 18 11.49 -23.33 -5.94
N VAL A 19 11.99 -23.15 -4.72
CA VAL A 19 11.87 -21.90 -3.97
C VAL A 19 12.55 -20.75 -4.71
N ALA A 20 13.77 -20.95 -5.21
CA ALA A 20 14.49 -19.95 -6.00
C ALA A 20 13.73 -19.54 -7.29
N ARG A 21 13.11 -20.51 -7.98
CA ARG A 21 12.27 -20.23 -9.16
C ARG A 21 11.05 -19.41 -8.81
N VAL A 22 10.35 -19.72 -7.71
CA VAL A 22 9.18 -18.97 -7.23
C VAL A 22 9.60 -17.55 -6.84
N GLN A 23 10.66 -17.39 -6.06
CA GLN A 23 11.20 -16.10 -5.65
C GLN A 23 11.44 -15.17 -6.86
N SER A 24 12.08 -15.68 -7.92
CA SER A 24 12.41 -14.89 -9.12
C SER A 24 11.19 -14.46 -9.94
N ARG A 25 10.03 -15.08 -9.71
CA ARG A 25 8.79 -14.83 -10.46
C ARG A 25 7.69 -14.17 -9.62
N PHE A 26 7.96 -13.94 -8.33
CA PHE A 26 7.00 -13.37 -7.41
C PHE A 26 7.23 -11.85 -7.27
N PHE A 27 6.20 -11.07 -7.57
CA PHE A 27 6.26 -9.61 -7.55
C PHE A 27 5.16 -9.03 -6.67
N ASP A 28 5.42 -7.87 -6.08
CA ASP A 28 4.36 -7.03 -5.56
C ASP A 28 3.48 -6.54 -6.74
N PRO A 29 2.17 -6.38 -6.55
CA PRO A 29 1.28 -5.95 -7.64
C PRO A 29 1.75 -4.68 -8.36
N PHE A 30 2.16 -3.66 -7.62
CA PHE A 30 2.61 -2.41 -8.23
C PHE A 30 4.05 -2.46 -8.75
N GLU A 31 4.90 -3.29 -8.15
CA GLU A 31 6.20 -3.63 -8.75
C GLU A 31 5.98 -4.23 -10.14
N TYR A 32 5.09 -5.21 -10.25
CA TYR A 32 4.77 -5.87 -11.53
C TYR A 32 4.14 -4.88 -12.53
N LEU A 33 3.17 -4.08 -12.12
CA LEU A 33 2.54 -3.09 -13.00
C LEU A 33 3.54 -2.08 -13.53
N MET A 34 4.48 -1.61 -12.71
CA MET A 34 5.55 -0.71 -13.15
C MET A 34 6.56 -1.39 -14.09
N LEU A 35 6.86 -2.68 -13.89
CA LEU A 35 7.66 -3.46 -14.85
C LEU A 35 6.94 -3.56 -16.21
N ARG A 36 5.65 -3.84 -16.21
CA ARG A 36 4.83 -3.88 -17.43
C ARG A 36 4.76 -2.50 -18.10
N HIS A 37 4.61 -1.44 -17.33
CA HIS A 37 4.61 -0.07 -17.86
C HIS A 37 5.93 0.27 -18.56
N LYS A 38 7.06 -0.01 -17.92
CA LYS A 38 8.39 0.21 -18.52
C LYS A 38 8.62 -0.59 -19.79
N ALA A 39 8.02 -1.75 -19.91
CA ALA A 39 8.06 -2.60 -21.11
C ALA A 39 7.05 -2.18 -22.20
N GLY A 40 6.27 -1.11 -22.00
CA GLY A 40 5.22 -0.67 -22.92
C GLY A 40 4.02 -1.60 -23.00
N LEU A 41 3.82 -2.45 -21.99
CA LEU A 41 2.81 -3.50 -21.97
C LEU A 41 1.66 -3.23 -20.99
N ALA A 42 1.73 -2.12 -20.24
CA ALA A 42 0.62 -1.68 -19.38
C ALA A 42 -0.23 -0.66 -20.14
N ARG A 43 -1.54 -0.81 -20.04
CA ARG A 43 -2.47 0.21 -20.52
C ARG A 43 -2.36 1.46 -19.62
N THR A 44 -2.40 2.64 -20.22
CA THR A 44 -2.40 3.93 -19.52
C THR A 44 -3.54 4.83 -19.99
N ASP A 45 -4.50 4.27 -20.71
CA ASP A 45 -5.74 4.90 -21.18
C ASP A 45 -6.78 4.90 -20.06
N PHE A 46 -6.50 5.66 -19.00
CA PHE A 46 -7.41 5.81 -17.88
C PHE A 46 -8.64 6.64 -18.26
N SER A 47 -9.82 6.23 -17.79
CA SER A 47 -11.10 6.88 -18.06
C SER A 47 -11.49 7.95 -17.04
N SER A 48 -10.83 7.95 -15.86
CA SER A 48 -11.11 8.92 -14.80
C SER A 48 -9.86 9.25 -13.98
N THR A 49 -9.85 10.44 -13.37
CA THR A 49 -8.84 10.86 -12.39
C THR A 49 -9.18 10.38 -10.98
N LEU A 50 -8.19 10.36 -10.10
CA LEU A 50 -8.38 10.11 -8.67
C LEU A 50 -8.33 11.40 -7.83
N GLY A 51 -7.98 12.56 -8.43
CA GLY A 51 -7.78 13.79 -7.69
C GLY A 51 -6.60 13.70 -6.73
N LYS A 52 -6.77 14.24 -5.53
CA LYS A 52 -5.75 14.20 -4.47
C LYS A 52 -5.85 12.89 -3.68
N VAL A 53 -4.76 12.15 -3.61
CA VAL A 53 -4.67 10.86 -2.92
C VAL A 53 -3.68 10.95 -1.77
N ALA A 54 -4.10 10.68 -0.54
CA ALA A 54 -3.21 10.45 0.59
C ALA A 54 -2.85 8.97 0.65
N TYR A 55 -1.63 8.63 0.25
CA TYR A 55 -1.15 7.25 0.18
C TYR A 55 -0.28 6.91 1.38
N HIS A 56 -0.77 6.05 2.27
CA HIS A 56 0.01 5.48 3.35
C HIS A 56 0.89 4.33 2.85
N VAL A 57 2.21 4.51 2.94
CA VAL A 57 3.19 3.51 2.55
C VAL A 57 3.29 2.44 3.63
N ALA A 58 2.76 1.27 3.36
CA ALA A 58 2.74 0.15 4.31
C ALA A 58 4.16 -0.37 4.63
N CYS A 59 4.35 -0.91 5.84
CA CYS A 59 5.64 -1.43 6.28
C CYS A 59 6.19 -2.51 5.33
N HIS A 60 5.34 -3.43 4.88
CA HIS A 60 5.75 -4.50 3.96
C HIS A 60 6.17 -4.01 2.57
N GLN A 61 5.73 -2.81 2.15
CA GLN A 61 6.24 -2.16 0.94
C GLN A 61 7.66 -1.63 1.17
N ARG A 62 7.88 -0.99 2.30
CA ARG A 62 9.16 -0.35 2.64
C ARG A 62 10.29 -1.37 2.79
N VAL A 63 10.04 -2.50 3.46
CA VAL A 63 11.07 -3.54 3.68
C VAL A 63 11.47 -4.27 2.39
N GLN A 64 10.67 -4.22 1.33
CA GLN A 64 11.02 -4.81 0.04
C GLN A 64 12.07 -4.00 -0.73
N ASN A 65 12.30 -2.75 -0.34
CA ASN A 65 13.34 -1.86 -0.88
C ASN A 65 13.32 -1.68 -2.41
N PHE A 66 12.14 -1.76 -3.03
CA PHE A 66 11.97 -1.54 -4.49
C PHE A 66 11.45 -0.13 -4.83
N GLY A 67 11.36 0.77 -3.85
CA GLY A 67 10.85 2.12 -3.99
C GLY A 67 9.32 2.21 -3.93
N MET A 68 8.78 3.40 -4.18
CA MET A 68 7.34 3.68 -4.03
C MET A 68 6.55 3.36 -5.31
N LYS A 69 6.55 2.10 -5.75
CA LYS A 69 5.93 1.68 -7.01
C LYS A 69 4.43 1.96 -7.07
N THR A 70 3.73 1.83 -5.95
CA THR A 70 2.31 2.18 -5.84
C THR A 70 2.09 3.67 -6.15
N ARG A 71 2.83 4.57 -5.50
CA ARG A 71 2.79 6.00 -5.80
C ARG A 71 3.11 6.28 -7.27
N ASP A 72 4.21 5.71 -7.75
CA ASP A 72 4.70 5.94 -9.11
C ASP A 72 3.65 5.52 -10.14
N PHE A 73 2.94 4.42 -9.90
CA PHE A 73 1.87 3.96 -10.79
C PHE A 73 0.61 4.84 -10.70
N LEU A 74 0.19 5.22 -9.48
CA LEU A 74 -0.97 6.12 -9.31
C LEU A 74 -0.75 7.48 -9.98
N GLN A 75 0.48 7.97 -10.00
CA GLN A 75 0.85 9.23 -10.68
C GLN A 75 0.81 9.15 -12.21
N LEU A 76 0.70 7.96 -12.81
CA LEU A 76 0.45 7.81 -14.25
C LEU A 76 -1.00 8.15 -14.63
N ILE A 77 -1.91 8.18 -13.66
CA ILE A 77 -3.33 8.49 -13.87
C ILE A 77 -3.44 10.02 -14.00
N PRO A 78 -3.92 10.54 -15.16
CA PRO A 78 -4.01 11.98 -15.41
C PRO A 78 -4.80 12.72 -14.33
N GLY A 79 -4.31 13.88 -13.89
CA GLY A 79 -4.97 14.70 -12.87
C GLY A 79 -4.95 14.11 -11.46
N THR A 80 -4.06 13.16 -11.20
CA THR A 80 -3.90 12.53 -9.88
C THR A 80 -2.64 13.07 -9.18
N GLU A 81 -2.82 13.60 -7.97
CA GLU A 81 -1.74 14.05 -7.10
C GLU A 81 -1.61 13.12 -5.91
N VAL A 82 -0.43 12.53 -5.69
CA VAL A 82 -0.21 11.56 -4.60
C VAL A 82 0.69 12.13 -3.52
N THR A 83 0.13 12.32 -2.33
CA THR A 83 0.89 12.63 -1.11
C THR A 83 1.25 11.32 -0.39
N SER A 84 2.52 10.94 -0.41
CA SER A 84 3.02 9.74 0.27
C SER A 84 3.27 9.99 1.75
N ILE A 85 2.76 9.10 2.60
CA ILE A 85 2.85 9.19 4.06
C ILE A 85 3.58 7.96 4.60
N GLU A 86 4.83 8.15 5.00
CA GLU A 86 5.69 7.12 5.58
C GLU A 86 5.70 7.23 7.10
N ARG A 87 4.67 6.69 7.75
CA ARG A 87 4.55 6.64 9.21
C ARG A 87 3.97 5.30 9.64
N CYS A 88 4.31 4.86 10.84
CA CYS A 88 3.71 3.66 11.40
C CYS A 88 2.20 3.87 11.60
N SER A 89 1.42 2.90 11.15
CA SER A 89 -0.04 2.91 11.33
C SER A 89 -0.48 2.47 12.74
N GLY A 90 0.45 1.97 13.56
CA GLY A 90 0.11 1.37 14.86
C GLY A 90 -0.42 -0.07 14.76
N HIS A 91 -0.65 -0.56 13.52
CA HIS A 91 -1.06 -1.94 13.30
C HIS A 91 0.17 -2.84 13.16
N ASP A 92 0.28 -3.84 14.01
CA ASP A 92 1.32 -4.86 13.96
C ASP A 92 0.70 -6.22 14.32
N GLY A 93 0.45 -7.04 13.31
CA GLY A 93 -0.23 -8.33 13.49
C GLY A 93 -1.54 -8.16 14.26
N THR A 94 -1.58 -8.63 15.51
CA THR A 94 -2.76 -8.53 16.39
C THR A 94 -2.72 -7.34 17.36
N TYR A 95 -1.65 -6.51 17.30
CA TYR A 95 -1.41 -5.46 18.30
C TYR A 95 -2.56 -4.45 18.38
N ALA A 96 -3.13 -4.05 17.26
CA ALA A 96 -4.23 -3.11 17.17
C ALA A 96 -5.62 -3.74 17.38
N VAL A 97 -5.71 -5.07 17.58
CA VAL A 97 -6.99 -5.77 17.80
C VAL A 97 -7.13 -6.35 19.19
N LYS A 98 -6.05 -6.42 19.98
CA LYS A 98 -6.07 -6.84 21.37
C LYS A 98 -6.46 -5.66 22.28
N SER A 99 -7.38 -5.88 23.20
CA SER A 99 -7.85 -4.85 24.13
C SER A 99 -6.71 -4.21 24.93
N GLU A 100 -5.77 -5.01 25.42
CA GLU A 100 -4.65 -4.56 26.26
C GLU A 100 -3.60 -3.71 25.51
N THR A 101 -3.56 -3.77 24.19
CA THR A 101 -2.60 -3.02 23.36
C THR A 101 -3.25 -1.96 22.47
N TYR A 102 -4.57 -1.96 22.36
CA TYR A 102 -5.31 -1.09 21.45
C TYR A 102 -5.04 0.40 21.68
N ASP A 103 -5.08 0.89 22.90
CA ASP A 103 -4.82 2.29 23.22
C ASP A 103 -3.40 2.72 22.84
N LYS A 104 -2.42 1.81 22.98
CA LYS A 104 -1.04 2.06 22.56
C LYS A 104 -0.95 2.11 21.04
N ALA A 105 -1.64 1.19 20.33
CA ALA A 105 -1.72 1.19 18.89
C ALA A 105 -2.29 2.50 18.34
N MET A 106 -3.37 3.02 18.95
CA MET A 106 -3.99 4.29 18.59
C MET A 106 -3.07 5.50 18.86
N LYS A 107 -2.30 5.48 19.95
CA LYS A 107 -1.27 6.52 20.19
C LYS A 107 -0.19 6.51 19.11
N ILE A 108 0.26 5.34 18.69
CA ILE A 108 1.25 5.18 17.60
C ILE A 108 0.65 5.63 16.26
N ALA A 109 -0.63 5.35 16.00
CA ALA A 109 -1.34 5.75 14.79
C ALA A 109 -1.59 7.26 14.68
N LYS A 110 -1.66 8.00 15.79
CA LYS A 110 -2.01 9.43 15.81
C LYS A 110 -1.22 10.29 14.82
N PRO A 111 0.12 10.15 14.67
CA PRO A 111 0.88 10.93 13.69
C PRO A 111 0.48 10.65 12.22
N VAL A 112 0.21 9.40 11.85
CA VAL A 112 -0.23 9.08 10.47
C VAL A 112 -1.63 9.59 10.22
N VAL A 113 -2.55 9.42 11.18
CA VAL A 113 -3.92 9.96 11.11
C VAL A 113 -3.90 11.48 10.88
N ASN A 114 -3.08 12.20 11.64
CA ASN A 114 -2.93 13.66 11.47
C ASN A 114 -2.39 14.03 10.09
N ARG A 115 -1.43 13.26 9.55
CA ARG A 115 -0.89 13.53 8.21
C ARG A 115 -1.92 13.25 7.11
N VAL A 116 -2.73 12.20 7.24
CA VAL A 116 -3.83 11.95 6.29
C VAL A 116 -4.84 13.10 6.34
N ARG A 117 -5.20 13.57 7.54
CA ARG A 117 -6.11 14.71 7.71
C ARG A 117 -5.56 16.00 7.09
N GLN A 118 -4.26 16.27 7.29
CA GLN A 118 -3.56 17.46 6.76
C GLN A 118 -3.37 17.42 5.23
N ALA A 119 -3.41 16.24 4.62
CA ALA A 119 -3.28 16.10 3.17
C ALA A 119 -4.50 16.63 2.41
N GLU A 120 -5.63 16.83 3.08
CA GLU A 120 -6.89 17.31 2.49
C GLU A 120 -7.21 16.62 1.15
N ALA A 121 -7.00 15.29 1.15
CA ALA A 121 -7.12 14.47 -0.05
C ALA A 121 -8.56 14.03 -0.27
N ASP A 122 -8.95 13.87 -1.54
CA ASP A 122 -10.26 13.36 -1.96
C ASP A 122 -10.43 11.90 -1.55
N THR A 123 -9.32 11.17 -1.49
CA THR A 123 -9.30 9.77 -1.09
C THR A 123 -8.01 9.43 -0.35
N PHE A 124 -8.06 8.43 0.52
CA PHE A 124 -6.84 7.90 1.12
C PHE A 124 -6.81 6.37 1.08
N GLY A 125 -5.61 5.81 1.12
CA GLY A 125 -5.46 4.36 1.08
C GLY A 125 -4.10 3.86 1.51
N SER A 126 -4.02 2.54 1.59
CA SER A 126 -2.79 1.83 1.93
C SER A 126 -2.77 0.46 1.25
N ASP A 127 -1.59 -0.03 0.87
CA ASP A 127 -1.42 -1.41 0.41
C ASP A 127 -1.69 -2.45 1.51
N CYS A 128 -1.76 -2.01 2.77
CA CYS A 128 -2.17 -2.84 3.89
C CYS A 128 -3.61 -2.48 4.31
N PRO A 129 -4.62 -3.34 4.04
CA PRO A 129 -6.00 -3.07 4.42
C PRO A 129 -6.19 -2.85 5.93
N MET A 130 -5.43 -3.56 6.75
CA MET A 130 -5.51 -3.43 8.21
C MET A 130 -4.97 -2.09 8.69
N ALA A 131 -3.84 -1.63 8.12
CA ALA A 131 -3.31 -0.29 8.40
C ALA A 131 -4.30 0.79 7.94
N GLY A 132 -4.88 0.64 6.75
CA GLY A 132 -5.91 1.54 6.23
C GLY A 132 -7.13 1.63 7.15
N ARG A 133 -7.64 0.49 7.64
CA ARG A 133 -8.76 0.45 8.59
C ARG A 133 -8.45 1.15 9.91
N LEU A 134 -7.26 0.95 10.46
CA LEU A 134 -6.88 1.60 11.71
C LEU A 134 -6.75 3.12 11.55
N ILE A 135 -6.20 3.57 10.42
CA ILE A 135 -6.13 5.00 10.07
C ILE A 135 -7.55 5.57 9.92
N ALA A 136 -8.44 4.89 9.18
CA ALA A 136 -9.84 5.29 9.02
C ALA A 136 -10.56 5.42 10.37
N HIS A 137 -10.36 4.45 11.25
CA HIS A 137 -10.90 4.52 12.61
C HIS A 137 -10.38 5.73 13.39
N GLY A 138 -9.08 6.04 13.27
CA GLY A 138 -8.48 7.23 13.91
C GLY A 138 -8.91 8.56 13.29
N LEU A 139 -9.36 8.59 12.03
CA LEU A 139 -9.93 9.79 11.40
C LEU A 139 -11.31 10.13 11.98
N ASP A 140 -12.09 9.13 12.35
CA ASP A 140 -13.41 9.25 12.99
C ASP A 140 -14.36 10.23 12.26
N ASN A 141 -14.35 10.18 10.93
CA ASN A 141 -15.13 11.07 10.05
C ASN A 141 -15.95 10.29 9.00
N GLY A 142 -16.11 8.98 9.17
CA GLY A 142 -16.82 8.11 8.24
C GLY A 142 -16.04 7.75 6.97
N SER A 143 -14.81 8.26 6.79
CA SER A 143 -13.98 7.92 5.62
C SER A 143 -13.54 6.46 5.66
N ALA A 144 -13.54 5.80 4.51
CA ALA A 144 -12.98 4.45 4.35
C ALA A 144 -11.67 4.51 3.59
N ALA A 145 -10.69 3.71 4.04
CA ALA A 145 -9.45 3.55 3.30
C ALA A 145 -9.67 2.68 2.06
N GLU A 146 -9.15 3.10 0.92
CA GLU A 146 -9.18 2.33 -0.31
C GLU A 146 -7.84 1.61 -0.54
N HIS A 147 -7.91 0.37 -1.03
CA HIS A 147 -6.71 -0.31 -1.49
C HIS A 147 -6.29 0.29 -2.86
N PRO A 148 -5.00 0.57 -3.11
CA PRO A 148 -4.56 1.19 -4.36
C PRO A 148 -4.97 0.45 -5.62
N VAL A 149 -5.07 -0.90 -5.60
CA VAL A 149 -5.62 -1.69 -6.71
C VAL A 149 -7.08 -1.32 -7.02
N SER A 150 -7.89 -1.03 -5.98
CA SER A 150 -9.27 -0.56 -6.18
C SER A 150 -9.32 0.85 -6.78
N MET A 151 -8.39 1.72 -6.40
CA MET A 151 -8.26 3.04 -7.01
C MET A 151 -7.91 2.93 -8.50
N VAL A 152 -6.95 2.07 -8.85
CA VAL A 152 -6.58 1.81 -10.26
C VAL A 152 -7.75 1.23 -11.05
N ARG A 153 -8.51 0.29 -10.46
CA ARG A 153 -9.72 -0.27 -11.07
C ARG A 153 -10.72 0.84 -11.42
N LYS A 154 -10.98 1.76 -10.48
CA LYS A 154 -11.86 2.92 -10.71
C LYS A 154 -11.32 3.83 -11.83
N ALA A 155 -10.03 4.10 -11.84
CA ALA A 155 -9.41 4.93 -12.88
C ALA A 155 -9.55 4.33 -14.28
N TYR A 156 -9.58 2.99 -14.39
CA TYR A 156 -9.89 2.31 -15.66
C TYR A 156 -11.39 2.29 -16.00
N GLY A 157 -12.28 2.65 -15.07
CA GLY A 157 -13.73 2.63 -15.29
C GLY A 157 -14.34 1.24 -15.21
N ILE A 158 -13.76 0.31 -14.45
CA ILE A 158 -14.21 -1.09 -14.31
C ILE A 158 -14.49 -1.45 -12.84
#